data_3115fc7c815ef0d3cc18ba3a630d3393
#
_entry.id   3115fc7c815ef0d3cc18ba3a630d3393
#
_cell.length_a   1.000
_cell.length_b   1.000
_cell.length_c   1.000
_cell.angle_alpha   90.00
_cell.angle_beta   90.00
_cell.angle_gamma   90.00
#
_symmetry.space_group_name_H-M   'P 1'
#
loop_
_entity.id
_entity.type
_entity.pdbx_description
1 polymer ?
#
loop_
_entity_poly.entity_id
_entity_poly.type
_entity_poly.pdbx_seq_one_letter_code
_entity_poly.pdbx_strand_id
1 'polypeptide(L)'
;MKSKILGILITLLFVAGYATLNYPVLGTLYNQIREGKVIDSYDHAVHTMNKEKLQKYLEDAQKYNEMLARENPQLSDAFSQEEKKSDSAYNHVLDMEESGVMGALEIPKISLYLPIYHGTSQEVLEKGIGHLEG
;
A
#
# COMPACT_ATOMS: atom_id res chain seq x y z
N MET A 1 6.33 -10.33 52.24
CA MET A 1 5.65 -9.45 51.26
C MET A 1 6.60 -8.83 50.24
N LYS A 2 7.76 -8.25 50.64
CA LYS A 2 8.74 -7.60 49.71
C LYS A 2 9.28 -8.53 48.61
N SER A 3 9.60 -9.80 48.93
CA SER A 3 10.13 -10.75 47.94
C SER A 3 9.09 -11.16 46.85
N LYS A 4 7.79 -11.24 47.20
CA LYS A 4 6.72 -11.52 46.24
C LYS A 4 6.50 -10.33 45.28
N ILE A 5 6.60 -9.10 45.80
CA ILE A 5 6.49 -7.88 44.99
C ILE A 5 7.69 -7.79 44.03
N LEU A 6 8.89 -8.09 44.50
CA LEU A 6 10.09 -8.12 43.65
C LEU A 6 9.99 -9.16 42.53
N GLY A 7 9.47 -10.35 42.84
CA GLY A 7 9.22 -11.40 41.83
C GLY A 7 8.24 -10.95 40.75
N ILE A 8 7.13 -10.33 41.15
CA ILE A 8 6.12 -9.80 40.20
C ILE A 8 6.76 -8.72 39.30
N LEU A 9 7.56 -7.84 39.88
CA LEU A 9 8.19 -6.74 39.16
C LEU A 9 9.20 -7.26 38.11
N ILE A 10 9.99 -8.27 38.47
CA ILE A 10 10.91 -8.95 37.53
C ILE A 10 10.13 -9.63 36.41
N THR A 11 9.04 -10.32 36.73
CA THR A 11 8.21 -10.99 35.71
C THR A 11 7.59 -9.99 34.74
N LEU A 12 7.06 -8.87 35.25
CA LEU A 12 6.53 -7.79 34.40
C LEU A 12 7.60 -7.19 33.49
N LEU A 13 8.81 -6.98 34.00
CA LEU A 13 9.93 -6.47 33.20
C LEU A 13 10.32 -7.45 32.09
N PHE A 14 10.34 -8.76 32.39
CA PHE A 14 10.60 -9.80 31.39
C PHE A 14 9.52 -9.85 30.32
N VAL A 15 8.26 -9.78 30.69
CA VAL A 15 7.13 -9.78 29.76
C VAL A 15 7.17 -8.53 28.86
N ALA A 16 7.44 -7.37 29.43
CA ALA A 16 7.59 -6.13 28.68
C ALA A 16 8.75 -6.20 27.68
N GLY A 17 9.91 -6.69 28.10
CA GLY A 17 11.07 -6.89 27.22
C GLY A 17 10.80 -7.88 26.10
N TYR A 18 10.14 -8.99 26.40
CA TYR A 18 9.73 -9.97 25.40
C TYR A 18 8.74 -9.41 24.39
N ALA A 19 7.75 -8.64 24.84
CA ALA A 19 6.77 -7.98 23.96
C ALA A 19 7.46 -6.96 23.03
N THR A 20 8.41 -6.18 23.54
CA THR A 20 9.17 -5.20 22.75
C THR A 20 10.01 -5.86 21.65
N LEU A 21 10.64 -6.98 21.98
CA LEU A 21 11.44 -7.77 21.01
C LEU A 21 10.58 -8.38 19.89
N ASN A 22 9.35 -8.78 20.21
CA ASN A 22 8.45 -9.42 19.24
C ASN A 22 7.59 -8.42 18.45
N TYR A 23 7.53 -7.16 18.88
CA TYR A 23 6.71 -6.14 18.24
C TYR A 23 6.95 -6.01 16.72
N PRO A 24 8.21 -5.94 16.21
CA PRO A 24 8.45 -5.83 14.77
C PRO A 24 7.97 -7.06 13.99
N VAL A 25 8.11 -8.27 14.57
CA VAL A 25 7.66 -9.51 13.93
C VAL A 25 6.14 -9.55 13.81
N LEU A 26 5.43 -9.13 14.86
CA LEU A 26 3.96 -9.05 14.84
C LEU A 26 3.47 -8.00 13.83
N GLY A 27 4.14 -6.87 13.72
CA GLY A 27 3.85 -5.84 12.72
C GLY A 27 4.02 -6.38 11.29
N THR A 28 5.10 -7.08 11.01
CA THR A 28 5.34 -7.68 9.69
C THR A 28 4.27 -8.72 9.34
N LEU A 29 3.95 -9.63 10.27
CA LEU A 29 2.88 -10.62 10.07
C LEU A 29 1.52 -9.98 9.81
N TYR A 30 1.18 -8.95 10.58
CA TYR A 30 -0.07 -8.21 10.38
C TYR A 30 -0.15 -7.57 8.99
N ASN A 31 0.94 -6.92 8.55
CA ASN A 31 1.01 -6.31 7.23
C ASN A 31 0.88 -7.35 6.12
N GLN A 32 1.59 -8.47 6.20
CA GLN A 32 1.49 -9.57 5.22
C GLN A 32 0.07 -10.13 5.07
N ILE A 33 -0.64 -10.32 6.20
CA ILE A 33 -2.03 -10.80 6.18
C ILE A 33 -2.95 -9.75 5.53
N ARG A 34 -2.72 -8.47 5.80
CA ARG A 34 -3.51 -7.38 5.22
C ARG A 34 -3.28 -7.24 3.72
N GLU A 35 -2.02 -7.26 3.29
CA GLU A 35 -1.62 -7.20 1.87
C GLU A 35 -2.21 -8.36 1.08
N GLY A 36 -2.16 -9.58 1.61
CA GLY A 36 -2.77 -10.76 1.00
C GLY A 36 -4.26 -10.58 0.75
N LYS A 37 -5.00 -10.04 1.71
CA LYS A 37 -6.44 -9.79 1.55
C LYS A 37 -6.75 -8.72 0.50
N VAL A 38 -5.96 -7.66 0.45
CA VAL A 38 -6.12 -6.59 -0.54
C VAL A 38 -5.87 -7.11 -1.95
N ILE A 39 -4.81 -7.90 -2.12
CA ILE A 39 -4.49 -8.53 -3.39
C ILE A 39 -5.57 -9.52 -3.84
N ASP A 40 -6.05 -10.39 -2.95
CA ASP A 40 -7.14 -11.31 -3.26
C ASP A 40 -8.40 -10.58 -3.73
N SER A 41 -8.73 -9.46 -3.09
CA SER A 41 -9.87 -8.62 -3.50
C SER A 41 -9.65 -8.01 -4.88
N TYR A 42 -8.44 -7.48 -5.15
CA TYR A 42 -8.06 -6.92 -6.44
C TYR A 42 -8.12 -7.98 -7.55
N ASP A 43 -7.52 -9.14 -7.34
CA ASP A 43 -7.52 -10.24 -8.30
C ASP A 43 -8.95 -10.71 -8.60
N HIS A 44 -9.77 -10.84 -7.56
CA HIS A 44 -11.17 -11.19 -7.72
C HIS A 44 -11.93 -10.14 -8.55
N ALA A 45 -11.71 -8.84 -8.27
CA ALA A 45 -12.31 -7.74 -9.02
C ALA A 45 -11.90 -7.80 -10.51
N VAL A 46 -10.61 -7.95 -10.81
CA VAL A 46 -10.09 -8.04 -12.18
C VAL A 46 -10.63 -9.26 -12.91
N HIS A 47 -10.62 -10.43 -12.28
CA HIS A 47 -11.08 -11.69 -12.91
C HIS A 47 -12.60 -11.75 -13.12
N THR A 48 -13.38 -11.08 -12.29
CA THR A 48 -14.84 -11.05 -12.42
C THR A 48 -15.35 -9.92 -13.30
N MET A 49 -14.48 -8.93 -13.57
CA MET A 49 -14.83 -7.78 -14.40
C MET A 49 -15.07 -8.18 -15.86
N ASN A 50 -16.11 -7.62 -16.46
CA ASN A 50 -16.33 -7.83 -17.89
C ASN A 50 -15.27 -7.05 -18.71
N LYS A 51 -15.02 -7.53 -19.94
CA LYS A 51 -14.00 -6.96 -20.83
C LYS A 51 -14.26 -5.49 -21.17
N GLU A 52 -15.51 -5.08 -21.27
CA GLU A 52 -15.89 -3.70 -21.58
C GLU A 52 -15.51 -2.74 -20.45
N LYS A 53 -15.76 -3.14 -19.20
CA LYS A 53 -15.39 -2.34 -18.03
C LYS A 53 -13.87 -2.23 -17.89
N LEU A 54 -13.14 -3.34 -18.08
CA LEU A 54 -11.68 -3.35 -18.08
C LEU A 54 -11.11 -2.46 -19.19
N GLN A 55 -11.66 -2.53 -20.41
CA GLN A 55 -11.27 -1.69 -21.52
C GLN A 55 -11.46 -0.21 -21.19
N LYS A 56 -12.57 0.15 -20.53
CA LYS A 56 -12.82 1.53 -20.11
C LYS A 56 -11.78 2.05 -19.12
N TYR A 57 -11.38 1.25 -18.11
CA TYR A 57 -10.31 1.64 -17.19
C TYR A 57 -8.99 1.91 -17.92
N LEU A 58 -8.64 1.08 -18.90
CA LEU A 58 -7.43 1.28 -19.71
C LEU A 58 -7.51 2.52 -20.59
N GLU A 59 -8.67 2.78 -21.21
CA GLU A 59 -8.89 3.98 -22.02
C GLU A 59 -8.81 5.27 -21.17
N ASP A 60 -9.38 5.25 -19.97
CA ASP A 60 -9.33 6.40 -19.07
C ASP A 60 -7.89 6.66 -18.57
N ALA A 61 -7.12 5.59 -18.29
CA ALA A 61 -5.70 5.71 -17.97
C ALA A 61 -4.88 6.26 -19.16
N GLN A 62 -5.16 5.82 -20.38
CA GLN A 62 -4.50 6.35 -21.57
C GLN A 62 -4.80 7.84 -21.81
N LYS A 63 -6.07 8.24 -21.65
CA LYS A 63 -6.45 9.66 -21.76
C LYS A 63 -5.74 10.52 -20.72
N TYR A 64 -5.64 10.02 -19.48
CA TYR A 64 -4.90 10.70 -18.43
C TYR A 64 -3.42 10.88 -18.79
N ASN A 65 -2.76 9.83 -19.28
CA ASN A 65 -1.37 9.89 -19.73
C ASN A 65 -1.19 10.86 -20.92
N GLU A 66 -2.13 10.90 -21.87
CA GLU A 66 -2.09 11.86 -22.97
C GLU A 66 -2.25 13.30 -22.49
N MET A 67 -3.06 13.54 -21.49
CA MET A 67 -3.21 14.85 -20.86
C MET A 67 -1.90 15.27 -20.19
N LEU A 68 -1.29 14.40 -19.37
CA LEU A 68 0.01 14.65 -18.76
C LEU A 68 1.10 14.96 -19.79
N ALA A 69 1.16 14.18 -20.88
CA ALA A 69 2.14 14.41 -21.93
C ALA A 69 2.02 15.76 -22.63
N ARG A 70 0.80 16.32 -22.73
CA ARG A 70 0.53 17.65 -23.31
C ARG A 70 0.86 18.78 -22.34
N GLU A 71 0.56 18.61 -21.07
CA GLU A 71 0.76 19.62 -20.04
C GLU A 71 2.23 19.72 -19.61
N ASN A 72 3.06 18.72 -19.95
CA ASN A 72 4.47 18.61 -19.58
C ASN A 72 4.70 18.97 -18.11
N PRO A 73 4.02 18.29 -17.17
CA PRO A 73 4.15 18.58 -15.76
C PRO A 73 5.61 18.37 -15.34
N GLN A 74 6.18 19.33 -14.62
CA GLN A 74 7.47 19.13 -14.01
C GLN A 74 7.31 18.02 -12.98
N LEU A 75 8.11 16.96 -13.13
CA LEU A 75 8.18 15.86 -12.17
C LEU A 75 8.38 16.44 -10.77
N SER A 76 7.41 16.18 -9.93
CA SER A 76 7.49 16.55 -8.52
C SER A 76 8.57 15.71 -7.86
N ASP A 77 9.44 16.35 -7.08
CA ASP A 77 10.40 15.60 -6.27
C ASP A 77 9.63 14.69 -5.31
N ALA A 78 9.76 13.37 -5.51
CA ALA A 78 9.10 12.35 -4.69
C ALA A 78 9.48 12.42 -3.20
N PHE A 79 10.54 13.14 -2.87
CA PHE A 79 11.07 13.31 -1.52
C PHE A 79 10.78 14.71 -0.93
N SER A 80 10.14 15.61 -1.71
CA SER A 80 9.69 16.87 -1.17
C SER A 80 8.56 16.63 -0.18
N GLN A 81 8.68 17.17 1.03
CA GLN A 81 7.64 17.09 2.08
C GLN A 81 6.41 17.96 1.78
N GLU A 82 6.39 18.65 0.64
CA GLU A 82 5.20 19.35 0.19
C GLU A 82 4.20 18.30 -0.31
N GLU A 83 3.20 18.02 0.50
CA GLU A 83 1.99 17.30 0.06
C GLU A 83 1.35 18.12 -1.07
N LYS A 84 1.79 17.88 -2.32
CA LYS A 84 0.97 18.28 -3.46
C LYS A 84 -0.39 17.60 -3.24
N LYS A 85 -1.45 18.38 -3.22
CA LYS A 85 -2.80 17.84 -3.35
C LYS A 85 -2.79 17.02 -4.63
N SER A 86 -2.75 15.70 -4.49
CA SER A 86 -2.89 14.77 -5.60
C SER A 86 -4.10 15.20 -6.43
N ASP A 87 -3.96 15.30 -7.73
CA ASP A 87 -5.06 15.61 -8.60
C ASP A 87 -6.18 14.58 -8.37
N SER A 88 -7.41 15.08 -8.16
CA SER A 88 -8.55 14.19 -7.95
C SER A 88 -8.75 13.23 -9.12
N ALA A 89 -8.38 13.64 -10.34
CA ALA A 89 -8.43 12.79 -11.53
C ALA A 89 -7.43 11.63 -11.44
N TYR A 90 -6.20 11.86 -10.99
CA TYR A 90 -5.20 10.83 -10.79
C TYR A 90 -5.66 9.72 -9.83
N ASN A 91 -6.27 10.11 -8.71
CA ASN A 91 -6.71 9.14 -7.69
C ASN A 91 -7.82 8.19 -8.17
N HIS A 92 -8.48 8.52 -9.28
CA HIS A 92 -9.51 7.67 -9.88
C HIS A 92 -9.01 6.82 -11.05
N VAL A 93 -7.78 7.06 -11.53
CA VAL A 93 -7.18 6.28 -12.62
C VAL A 93 -6.87 4.87 -12.12
N LEU A 94 -7.44 3.84 -12.76
CA LEU A 94 -7.27 2.43 -12.42
C LEU A 94 -7.70 2.07 -10.97
N ASP A 95 -8.45 2.92 -10.28
CA ASP A 95 -8.99 2.59 -8.96
C ASP A 95 -10.17 1.62 -9.09
N MET A 96 -9.88 0.33 -8.99
CA MET A 96 -10.88 -0.72 -9.09
C MET A 96 -11.57 -0.90 -7.73
N GLU A 97 -12.89 -0.70 -7.71
CA GLU A 97 -13.74 -0.87 -6.53
C GLU A 97 -13.42 0.08 -5.35
N GLU A 98 -12.90 1.27 -5.67
CA GLU A 98 -12.56 2.29 -4.65
C GLU A 98 -11.61 1.75 -3.56
N SER A 99 -10.78 0.77 -3.93
CA SER A 99 -9.80 0.16 -3.03
C SER A 99 -8.51 0.97 -2.90
N GLY A 100 -8.30 1.94 -3.80
CA GLY A 100 -7.07 2.69 -3.95
C GLY A 100 -5.93 1.88 -4.61
N VAL A 101 -6.19 0.63 -5.01
CA VAL A 101 -5.21 -0.23 -5.68
C VAL A 101 -5.32 -0.04 -7.18
N MET A 102 -4.23 0.43 -7.80
CA MET A 102 -4.11 0.61 -9.25
C MET A 102 -3.74 -0.68 -9.99
N GLY A 103 -2.99 -1.55 -9.32
CA GLY A 103 -2.42 -2.73 -9.92
C GLY A 103 -1.69 -3.60 -8.91
N ALA A 104 -1.05 -4.66 -9.39
CA ALA A 104 -0.21 -5.53 -8.59
C ALA A 104 1.13 -5.80 -9.29
N LEU A 105 2.21 -5.85 -8.51
CA LEU A 105 3.53 -6.24 -8.98
C LEU A 105 3.81 -7.66 -8.54
N GLU A 106 4.06 -8.54 -9.51
CA GLU A 106 4.49 -9.90 -9.26
C GLU A 106 5.94 -10.11 -9.66
N ILE A 107 6.74 -10.67 -8.74
CA ILE A 107 8.12 -11.11 -9.02
C ILE A 107 8.23 -12.59 -8.63
N PRO A 108 7.93 -13.52 -9.56
CA PRO A 108 7.83 -14.95 -9.25
C PRO A 108 9.13 -15.55 -8.69
N LYS A 109 10.29 -15.04 -9.12
CA LYS A 109 11.60 -15.54 -8.70
C LYS A 109 11.83 -15.48 -7.18
N ILE A 110 11.20 -14.53 -6.52
CA ILE A 110 11.30 -14.32 -5.05
C ILE A 110 9.95 -14.49 -4.36
N SER A 111 8.94 -15.01 -5.09
CA SER A 111 7.57 -15.20 -4.59
C SER A 111 6.99 -13.92 -3.96
N LEU A 112 7.25 -12.78 -4.60
CA LEU A 112 6.75 -11.48 -4.17
C LEU A 112 5.53 -11.09 -5.00
N TYR A 113 4.44 -10.70 -4.32
CA TYR A 113 3.23 -10.19 -4.95
C TYR A 113 2.68 -9.05 -4.08
N LEU A 114 2.78 -7.80 -4.56
CA LEU A 114 2.46 -6.59 -3.81
C LEU A 114 1.47 -5.70 -4.54
N PRO A 115 0.53 -5.05 -3.82
CA PRO A 115 -0.37 -4.06 -4.39
C PRO A 115 0.37 -2.76 -4.72
N ILE A 116 -0.04 -2.11 -5.81
CA ILE A 116 0.41 -0.78 -6.23
C ILE A 116 -0.71 0.21 -5.92
N TYR A 117 -0.40 1.24 -5.14
CA TYR A 117 -1.32 2.31 -4.74
C TYR A 117 -0.99 3.64 -5.41
N HIS A 118 -1.95 4.56 -5.40
CA HIS A 118 -1.74 5.94 -5.82
C HIS A 118 -0.85 6.70 -4.84
N GLY A 119 0.09 7.47 -5.38
CA GLY A 119 0.99 8.32 -4.61
C GLY A 119 2.11 7.57 -3.89
N THR A 120 2.95 8.33 -3.20
CA THR A 120 4.16 7.85 -2.51
C THR A 120 4.22 8.36 -1.07
N SER A 121 3.07 8.60 -0.43
CA SER A 121 3.04 8.98 0.98
C SER A 121 3.61 7.86 1.86
N GLN A 122 4.08 8.21 3.04
CA GLN A 122 4.60 7.22 3.99
C GLN A 122 3.56 6.13 4.28
N GLU A 123 2.30 6.50 4.42
CA GLU A 123 1.21 5.55 4.66
C GLU A 123 1.05 4.54 3.51
N VAL A 124 1.21 4.99 2.24
CA VAL A 124 1.18 4.13 1.06
C VAL A 124 2.37 3.17 1.05
N LEU A 125 3.59 3.69 1.28
CA LEU A 125 4.81 2.88 1.27
C LEU A 125 4.87 1.84 2.41
N GLU A 126 4.13 2.06 3.49
CA GLU A 126 3.96 1.06 4.56
C GLU A 126 2.96 -0.05 4.19
N LYS A 127 2.13 0.15 3.17
CA LYS A 127 1.09 -0.80 2.73
C LYS A 127 1.45 -1.56 1.46
N GLY A 128 2.37 -1.07 0.64
CA GLY A 128 2.74 -1.68 -0.62
C GLY A 128 3.62 -0.76 -1.47
N ILE A 129 3.44 -0.82 -2.77
CA ILE A 129 4.19 -0.02 -3.74
C ILE A 129 3.41 1.27 -4.01
N GLY A 130 4.10 2.41 -3.99
CA GLY A 130 3.54 3.69 -4.39
C GLY A 130 3.82 3.98 -5.86
N HIS A 131 2.78 4.42 -6.60
CA HIS A 131 2.92 4.94 -7.96
C HIS A 131 3.12 6.45 -7.90
N LEU A 132 4.18 6.95 -8.52
CA LEU A 132 4.48 8.38 -8.59
C LEU A 132 3.61 9.03 -9.66
N GLU A 133 2.93 10.11 -9.30
CA GLU A 133 2.16 10.92 -10.24
C GLU A 133 3.10 11.71 -11.16
N GLY A 134 2.96 11.59 -12.48
CA GLY A 134 3.71 12.39 -13.45
C GLY A 134 4.28 11.63 -14.61
#